data_e400b8e80f6797841df4682dffc2d922
#
_entry.id   e400b8e80f6797841df4682dffc2d922
#
_cell.length_a   1.000
_cell.length_b   1.000
_cell.length_c   1.000
_cell.angle_alpha   90.00
_cell.angle_beta   90.00
_cell.angle_gamma   90.00
#
_symmetry.space_group_name_H-M   'P 1'
#
loop_
_entity.id
_entity.type
_entity.pdbx_description
1 polymer ?
#
loop_
_entity_poly.entity_id
_entity_poly.type
_entity_poly.pdbx_seq_one_letter_code
_entity_poly.pdbx_strand_id
1 'polypeptide(L)'
;MQPTNERNFDMSTLEKPLHIDIPVKLAEVKIAFSVPALAFEGDLPACVFHLQLIENDIADWNAKAQVIAVFHTNAGHVTLNNNAYNTERNVATGNPYKVLVSDLMKRGVHFELCGATAKVHNWGNEDVLPGIKINTDAIARLTQLVQEGFVKISE
;
A
#
# COMPACT_ATOMS: atom_id res chain seq x y z
N MET A 1 21.48 -47.17 4.94
CA MET A 1 20.80 -45.90 5.23
C MET A 1 21.89 -44.84 5.41
N GLN A 2 22.14 -44.05 4.37
CA GLN A 2 23.10 -42.95 4.48
C GLN A 2 22.43 -41.78 5.16
N PRO A 3 23.08 -41.08 6.11
CA PRO A 3 22.50 -39.86 6.67
C PRO A 3 22.42 -38.79 5.57
N THR A 4 21.23 -38.32 5.32
CA THR A 4 21.00 -37.13 4.50
C THR A 4 21.70 -35.97 5.21
N ASN A 5 22.79 -35.53 4.63
CA ASN A 5 23.51 -34.34 5.07
C ASN A 5 22.64 -33.15 4.69
N GLU A 6 21.63 -32.80 5.52
CA GLU A 6 20.96 -31.53 5.46
C GLU A 6 21.99 -30.44 5.78
N ARG A 7 22.65 -29.95 4.75
CA ARG A 7 23.42 -28.73 4.87
C ARG A 7 22.43 -27.62 5.19
N ASN A 8 22.42 -27.22 6.44
CA ASN A 8 21.79 -25.98 6.84
C ASN A 8 22.41 -24.85 5.99
N PHE A 9 21.65 -24.38 5.01
CA PHE A 9 22.08 -23.32 4.14
C PHE A 9 21.99 -22.02 4.93
N ASP A 10 23.14 -21.51 5.37
CA ASP A 10 23.22 -20.24 6.09
C ASP A 10 23.08 -19.08 5.10
N MET A 11 21.87 -18.50 5.02
CA MET A 11 21.55 -17.36 4.17
C MET A 11 22.38 -16.12 4.53
N SER A 12 22.89 -16.02 5.77
CA SER A 12 23.70 -14.87 6.20
C SER A 12 25.01 -14.74 5.42
N THR A 13 25.54 -15.85 4.89
CA THR A 13 26.79 -15.85 4.09
C THR A 13 26.61 -15.33 2.67
N LEU A 14 25.34 -15.18 2.19
CA LEU A 14 25.03 -14.68 0.86
C LEU A 14 24.78 -13.17 0.82
N GLU A 15 24.49 -12.57 1.97
CA GLU A 15 24.25 -11.15 2.06
C GLU A 15 25.57 -10.38 2.01
N LYS A 16 25.68 -9.45 1.06
CA LYS A 16 26.78 -8.51 1.05
C LYS A 16 26.64 -7.52 2.20
N PRO A 17 27.73 -7.16 2.89
CA PRO A 17 27.68 -6.12 3.90
C PRO A 17 27.13 -4.81 3.30
N LEU A 18 26.14 -4.23 3.95
CA LEU A 18 25.56 -2.95 3.55
C LEU A 18 25.77 -1.94 4.66
N HIS A 19 26.37 -0.81 4.31
CA HIS A 19 26.48 0.36 5.17
C HIS A 19 25.54 1.46 4.65
N ILE A 20 24.70 1.99 5.54
CA ILE A 20 23.82 3.10 5.18
C ILE A 20 24.60 4.40 5.41
N ASP A 21 24.94 5.07 4.31
CA ASP A 21 25.70 6.33 4.36
C ASP A 21 24.85 7.51 4.84
N ILE A 22 23.55 7.47 4.56
CA ILE A 22 22.60 8.53 4.91
C ILE A 22 21.47 7.91 5.73
N PRO A 23 21.69 7.68 7.03
CA PRO A 23 20.61 7.16 7.89
C PRO A 23 19.56 8.24 8.13
N VAL A 24 18.28 7.83 8.11
CA VAL A 24 17.13 8.71 8.37
C VAL A 24 16.41 8.22 9.61
N LYS A 25 16.05 9.14 10.50
CA LYS A 25 15.17 8.91 11.63
C LYS A 25 14.28 10.13 11.81
N LEU A 26 12.97 9.93 11.65
CA LEU A 26 11.97 10.99 11.79
C LEU A 26 11.21 10.83 13.12
N ALA A 27 10.88 11.93 13.76
CA ALA A 27 10.01 11.95 14.94
C ALA A 27 8.53 12.00 14.54
N GLU A 28 8.24 12.55 13.36
CA GLU A 28 6.88 12.66 12.82
C GLU A 28 6.88 12.36 11.32
N VAL A 29 5.88 11.60 10.87
CA VAL A 29 5.67 11.24 9.47
C VAL A 29 4.26 11.65 9.07
N LYS A 30 4.13 12.50 8.06
CA LYS A 30 2.86 12.86 7.40
C LYS A 30 3.03 12.65 5.90
N ILE A 31 2.51 11.55 5.40
CA ILE A 31 2.78 11.12 4.02
C ILE A 31 1.49 10.74 3.31
N ALA A 32 1.34 11.19 2.08
CA ALA A 32 0.24 10.86 1.19
C ALA A 32 0.79 10.18 -0.08
N PHE A 33 0.48 8.92 -0.26
CA PHE A 33 0.80 8.20 -1.49
C PHE A 33 -0.28 8.44 -2.54
N SER A 34 0.14 8.82 -3.74
CA SER A 34 -0.70 8.85 -4.94
C SER A 34 -0.44 7.61 -5.76
N VAL A 35 -1.45 6.76 -5.93
CA VAL A 35 -1.32 5.47 -6.61
C VAL A 35 -2.25 5.42 -7.82
N PRO A 36 -1.77 5.84 -9.02
CA PRO A 36 -2.57 5.86 -10.24
C PRO A 36 -2.58 4.54 -11.00
N ALA A 37 -1.56 3.71 -10.79
CA ALA A 37 -1.38 2.43 -11.46
C ALA A 37 -0.53 1.52 -10.59
N LEU A 38 -0.55 0.22 -10.87
CA LEU A 38 0.29 -0.74 -10.16
C LEU A 38 1.59 -0.97 -10.93
N ALA A 39 2.72 -0.71 -10.28
CA ALA A 39 4.01 -1.31 -10.60
C ALA A 39 4.27 -2.46 -9.60
N PHE A 40 5.23 -3.31 -9.90
CA PHE A 40 5.52 -4.48 -9.08
C PHE A 40 6.99 -4.56 -8.70
N GLU A 41 7.24 -4.95 -7.44
CA GLU A 41 8.52 -5.44 -6.93
C GLU A 41 8.41 -6.97 -6.84
N GLY A 42 8.90 -7.69 -7.85
CA GLY A 42 8.61 -9.11 -8.00
C GLY A 42 7.11 -9.35 -8.17
N ASP A 43 6.52 -10.15 -7.30
CA ASP A 43 5.08 -10.45 -7.30
C ASP A 43 4.25 -9.52 -6.41
N LEU A 44 4.89 -8.59 -5.71
CA LEU A 44 4.26 -7.66 -4.80
C LEU A 44 4.04 -6.31 -5.49
N PRO A 45 2.84 -5.69 -5.39
CA PRO A 45 2.66 -4.32 -5.86
C PRO A 45 3.63 -3.38 -5.15
N ALA A 46 4.34 -2.55 -5.91
CA ALA A 46 5.35 -1.65 -5.37
C ALA A 46 4.78 -0.71 -4.29
N CYS A 47 3.58 -0.19 -4.50
CA CYS A 47 2.91 0.66 -3.50
C CYS A 47 2.68 -0.08 -2.17
N VAL A 48 2.33 -1.36 -2.20
CA VAL A 48 2.17 -2.18 -0.98
C VAL A 48 3.52 -2.37 -0.30
N PHE A 49 4.56 -2.69 -1.06
CA PHE A 49 5.92 -2.81 -0.53
C PHE A 49 6.39 -1.50 0.13
N HIS A 50 6.17 -0.36 -0.53
CA HIS A 50 6.56 0.94 0.00
C HIS A 50 5.77 1.32 1.26
N LEU A 51 4.48 0.97 1.33
CA LEU A 51 3.67 1.17 2.53
C LEU A 51 4.14 0.29 3.69
N GLN A 52 4.50 -0.97 3.43
CA GLN A 52 5.09 -1.85 4.44
C GLN A 52 6.43 -1.30 4.94
N LEU A 53 7.27 -0.78 4.03
CA LEU A 53 8.56 -0.22 4.34
C LEU A 53 8.43 0.99 5.28
N ILE A 54 7.60 1.97 4.94
CA ILE A 54 7.42 3.15 5.80
C ILE A 54 6.78 2.79 7.16
N GLU A 55 5.88 1.82 7.20
CA GLU A 55 5.30 1.35 8.47
C GLU A 55 6.35 0.68 9.36
N ASN A 56 7.28 -0.08 8.79
CA ASN A 56 8.41 -0.64 9.52
C ASN A 56 9.31 0.46 10.08
N ASP A 57 9.64 1.47 9.26
CA ASP A 57 10.45 2.61 9.69
C ASP A 57 9.78 3.40 10.82
N ILE A 58 8.49 3.69 10.70
CA ILE A 58 7.70 4.38 11.73
C ILE A 58 7.77 3.62 13.06
N ALA A 59 7.62 2.30 13.02
CA ALA A 59 7.72 1.46 14.21
C ALA A 59 9.13 1.50 14.83
N ASP A 60 10.16 1.37 14.01
CA ASP A 60 11.56 1.39 14.45
C ASP A 60 11.94 2.76 15.04
N TRP A 61 11.44 3.84 14.46
CA TRP A 61 11.67 5.20 14.95
C TRP A 61 10.82 5.58 16.15
N ASN A 62 9.77 4.83 16.45
CA ASN A 62 8.71 5.20 17.38
C ASN A 62 8.13 6.58 17.04
N ALA A 63 7.92 6.83 15.74
CA ALA A 63 7.47 8.11 15.24
C ALA A 63 5.95 8.28 15.37
N LYS A 64 5.53 9.53 15.56
CA LYS A 64 4.13 9.92 15.37
C LYS A 64 3.84 9.95 13.87
N ALA A 65 2.78 9.28 13.41
CA ALA A 65 2.58 9.10 11.99
C ALA A 65 1.13 9.22 11.53
N GLN A 66 0.98 9.78 10.33
CA GLN A 66 -0.22 9.72 9.51
C GLN A 66 0.19 9.30 8.11
N VAL A 67 -0.27 8.13 7.66
CA VAL A 67 0.00 7.59 6.33
C VAL A 67 -1.32 7.38 5.62
N ILE A 68 -1.48 8.04 4.48
CA ILE A 68 -2.69 7.98 3.65
C ILE A 68 -2.29 7.52 2.26
N ALA A 69 -2.99 6.52 1.72
CA ALA A 69 -2.79 6.02 0.37
C ALA A 69 -4.05 6.27 -0.46
N VAL A 70 -3.94 7.11 -1.48
CA VAL A 70 -5.03 7.49 -2.37
C VAL A 70 -4.91 6.71 -3.66
N PHE A 71 -5.83 5.77 -3.87
CA PHE A 71 -5.91 4.93 -5.07
C PHE A 71 -6.85 5.56 -6.08
N HIS A 72 -6.41 5.64 -7.33
CA HIS A 72 -7.18 6.26 -8.41
C HIS A 72 -6.79 5.71 -9.78
N THR A 73 -7.48 6.14 -10.81
CA THR A 73 -7.19 5.79 -12.21
C THR A 73 -7.11 4.27 -12.38
N ASN A 74 -6.01 3.73 -12.83
CA ASN A 74 -5.84 2.30 -13.10
C ASN A 74 -5.53 1.44 -11.86
N ALA A 75 -5.40 2.05 -10.69
CA ALA A 75 -5.17 1.34 -9.43
C ALA A 75 -6.41 1.28 -8.53
N GLY A 76 -7.51 1.90 -8.92
CA GLY A 76 -8.73 1.95 -8.09
C GLY A 76 -9.29 0.58 -7.72
N HIS A 77 -9.13 -0.42 -8.58
CA HIS A 77 -9.61 -1.79 -8.35
C HIS A 77 -9.00 -2.47 -7.11
N VAL A 78 -7.85 -2.01 -6.66
CA VAL A 78 -7.19 -2.54 -5.44
C VAL A 78 -8.07 -2.35 -4.19
N THR A 79 -8.91 -1.33 -4.18
CA THR A 79 -9.78 -0.99 -3.04
C THR A 79 -11.09 -1.76 -2.99
N LEU A 80 -11.39 -2.57 -4.00
CA LEU A 80 -12.69 -3.23 -4.14
C LEU A 80 -12.82 -4.47 -3.26
N ASN A 81 -14.05 -4.74 -2.82
CA ASN A 81 -14.37 -6.03 -2.22
C ASN A 81 -14.35 -7.15 -3.27
N ASN A 82 -14.46 -8.40 -2.84
CA ASN A 82 -14.35 -9.55 -3.74
C ASN A 82 -15.36 -9.52 -4.88
N ASN A 83 -16.61 -9.18 -4.60
CA ASN A 83 -17.68 -9.20 -5.60
C ASN A 83 -17.47 -8.11 -6.67
N ALA A 84 -17.17 -6.88 -6.25
CA ALA A 84 -16.91 -5.79 -7.16
C ALA A 84 -15.62 -6.02 -7.96
N TYR A 85 -14.58 -6.55 -7.33
CA TYR A 85 -13.33 -6.91 -8.01
C TYR A 85 -13.56 -7.97 -9.08
N ASN A 86 -14.32 -9.03 -8.75
CA ASN A 86 -14.63 -10.10 -9.72
C ASN A 86 -15.36 -9.57 -10.94
N THR A 87 -16.31 -8.67 -10.73
CA THR A 87 -17.07 -8.05 -11.84
C THR A 87 -16.16 -7.16 -12.68
N GLU A 88 -15.38 -6.31 -12.05
CA GLU A 88 -14.51 -5.35 -12.73
C GLU A 88 -13.40 -6.03 -13.55
N ARG A 89 -12.81 -7.09 -13.00
CA ARG A 89 -11.66 -7.79 -13.60
C ARG A 89 -12.06 -9.03 -14.39
N ASN A 90 -13.34 -9.37 -14.41
CA ASN A 90 -13.86 -10.59 -15.04
C ASN A 90 -13.13 -11.86 -14.55
N VAL A 91 -13.07 -12.01 -13.23
CA VAL A 91 -12.45 -13.14 -12.53
C VAL A 91 -13.40 -13.69 -11.48
N ALA A 92 -13.07 -14.83 -10.89
CA ALA A 92 -13.84 -15.46 -9.80
C ALA A 92 -13.03 -15.65 -8.51
N THR A 93 -11.82 -15.09 -8.47
CA THR A 93 -10.84 -15.33 -7.39
C THR A 93 -11.00 -14.40 -6.19
N GLY A 94 -11.80 -13.34 -6.34
CA GLY A 94 -11.81 -12.23 -5.37
C GLY A 94 -10.64 -11.28 -5.58
N ASN A 95 -10.56 -10.27 -4.72
CA ASN A 95 -9.49 -9.28 -4.76
C ASN A 95 -8.21 -9.88 -4.14
N PRO A 96 -7.15 -10.12 -4.95
CA PRO A 96 -5.91 -10.70 -4.45
C PRO A 96 -5.13 -9.80 -3.50
N TYR A 97 -5.48 -8.51 -3.44
CA TYR A 97 -4.81 -7.52 -2.58
C TYR A 97 -5.51 -7.34 -1.22
N LYS A 98 -6.67 -7.98 -1.03
CA LYS A 98 -7.53 -7.79 0.15
C LYS A 98 -6.79 -7.99 1.48
N VAL A 99 -6.03 -9.07 1.61
CA VAL A 99 -5.31 -9.38 2.86
C VAL A 99 -4.21 -8.36 3.10
N LEU A 100 -3.43 -8.01 2.07
CA LEU A 100 -2.35 -7.03 2.15
C LEU A 100 -2.88 -5.65 2.57
N VAL A 101 -3.97 -5.20 1.95
CA VAL A 101 -4.62 -3.93 2.28
C VAL A 101 -5.16 -3.94 3.71
N SER A 102 -5.86 -5.01 4.09
CA SER A 102 -6.41 -5.15 5.44
C SER A 102 -5.34 -5.14 6.52
N ASP A 103 -4.21 -5.82 6.28
CA ASP A 103 -3.08 -5.85 7.21
C ASP A 103 -2.44 -4.46 7.36
N LEU A 104 -2.28 -3.72 6.27
CA LEU A 104 -1.77 -2.34 6.31
C LEU A 104 -2.73 -1.40 7.05
N MET A 105 -4.04 -1.55 6.85
CA MET A 105 -5.03 -0.76 7.62
C MET A 105 -4.95 -1.04 9.12
N LYS A 106 -4.73 -2.29 9.52
CA LYS A 106 -4.52 -2.65 10.94
C LYS A 106 -3.26 -2.01 11.52
N ARG A 107 -2.26 -1.74 10.69
CA ARG A 107 -1.02 -1.05 11.08
C ARG A 107 -1.16 0.47 11.09
N GLY A 108 -2.30 1.02 10.69
CA GLY A 108 -2.59 2.45 10.73
C GLY A 108 -2.58 3.18 9.39
N VAL A 109 -2.39 2.48 8.27
CA VAL A 109 -2.50 3.09 6.94
C VAL A 109 -3.97 3.35 6.62
N HIS A 110 -4.28 4.58 6.22
CA HIS A 110 -5.60 4.98 5.73
C HIS A 110 -5.64 4.85 4.21
N PHE A 111 -6.54 4.01 3.71
CA PHE A 111 -6.76 3.83 2.28
C PHE A 111 -7.97 4.64 1.83
N GLU A 112 -7.81 5.35 0.72
CA GLU A 112 -8.87 6.10 0.08
C GLU A 112 -8.99 5.73 -1.41
N LEU A 113 -10.23 5.72 -1.89
CA LEU A 113 -10.54 5.60 -3.32
C LEU A 113 -11.00 6.96 -3.84
N CYS A 114 -10.44 7.36 -4.97
CA CYS A 114 -10.86 8.54 -5.72
C CYS A 114 -12.33 8.45 -6.14
N GLY A 115 -13.14 9.43 -5.71
CA GLY A 115 -14.56 9.46 -6.05
C GLY A 115 -14.83 9.63 -7.54
N ALA A 116 -13.97 10.33 -8.28
CA ALA A 116 -14.08 10.44 -9.73
C ALA A 116 -13.84 9.07 -10.42
N THR A 117 -12.85 8.32 -9.95
CA THR A 117 -12.59 6.95 -10.44
C THR A 117 -13.79 6.04 -10.13
N ALA A 118 -14.34 6.12 -8.93
CA ALA A 118 -15.52 5.34 -8.56
C ALA A 118 -16.72 5.64 -9.48
N LYS A 119 -16.96 6.90 -9.81
CA LYS A 119 -18.02 7.30 -10.73
C LYS A 119 -17.83 6.75 -12.13
N VAL A 120 -16.61 6.81 -12.66
CA VAL A 120 -16.29 6.29 -14.01
C VAL A 120 -16.59 4.79 -14.09
N HIS A 121 -16.30 4.02 -13.04
CA HIS A 121 -16.50 2.57 -13.01
C HIS A 121 -17.84 2.14 -12.42
N ASN A 122 -18.68 3.08 -12.01
CA ASN A 122 -19.96 2.83 -11.35
C ASN A 122 -19.81 1.98 -10.07
N TRP A 123 -18.81 2.31 -9.25
CA TRP A 123 -18.61 1.72 -7.92
C TRP A 123 -19.26 2.60 -6.86
N GLY A 124 -19.98 1.99 -5.94
CA GLY A 124 -20.56 2.65 -4.76
C GLY A 124 -19.76 2.37 -3.49
N ASN A 125 -20.19 2.97 -2.39
CA ASN A 125 -19.57 2.75 -1.08
C ASN A 125 -19.62 1.30 -0.63
N GLU A 126 -20.64 0.56 -1.06
CA GLU A 126 -20.79 -0.88 -0.79
C GLU A 126 -19.79 -1.77 -1.53
N ASP A 127 -19.08 -1.24 -2.53
CA ASP A 127 -18.18 -1.99 -3.40
C ASP A 127 -16.72 -1.98 -2.91
N VAL A 128 -16.39 -1.15 -1.93
CA VAL A 128 -15.03 -1.07 -1.38
C VAL A 128 -14.85 -1.98 -0.18
N LEU A 129 -13.60 -2.33 0.11
CA LEU A 129 -13.25 -3.08 1.32
C LEU A 129 -13.63 -2.30 2.58
N PRO A 130 -14.03 -2.99 3.66
CA PRO A 130 -14.36 -2.33 4.92
C PRO A 130 -13.21 -1.44 5.43
N GLY A 131 -13.55 -0.21 5.83
CA GLY A 131 -12.58 0.76 6.34
C GLY A 131 -12.00 1.70 5.28
N ILE A 132 -12.14 1.39 3.99
CA ILE A 132 -11.72 2.29 2.92
C ILE A 132 -12.74 3.41 2.74
N LYS A 133 -12.25 4.64 2.61
CA LYS A 133 -13.05 5.84 2.43
C LYS A 133 -13.01 6.31 0.97
N ILE A 134 -14.12 6.83 0.47
CA ILE A 134 -14.18 7.45 -0.86
C ILE A 134 -14.09 8.97 -0.68
N ASN A 135 -13.10 9.59 -1.31
CA ASN A 135 -12.91 11.03 -1.28
C ASN A 135 -13.62 11.72 -2.47
N THR A 136 -13.59 13.05 -2.51
CA THR A 136 -14.18 13.83 -3.61
C THR A 136 -13.57 13.46 -4.95
N ASP A 137 -12.26 13.55 -5.05
CA ASP A 137 -11.41 13.09 -6.13
C ASP A 137 -9.94 13.13 -5.67
N ALA A 138 -9.07 12.45 -6.38
CA ALA A 138 -7.66 12.36 -6.00
C ALA A 138 -6.95 13.72 -6.06
N ILE A 139 -7.26 14.56 -7.04
CA ILE A 139 -6.59 15.86 -7.21
C ILE A 139 -6.91 16.77 -6.03
N ALA A 140 -8.20 16.94 -5.72
CA ALA A 140 -8.65 17.76 -4.60
C ALA A 140 -8.11 17.23 -3.26
N ARG A 141 -8.17 15.90 -3.06
CA ARG A 141 -7.72 15.27 -1.81
C ARG A 141 -6.22 15.41 -1.60
N LEU A 142 -5.42 15.12 -2.61
CA LEU A 142 -3.97 15.24 -2.52
C LEU A 142 -3.54 16.71 -2.33
N THR A 143 -4.21 17.64 -3.00
CA THR A 143 -3.98 19.08 -2.80
C THR A 143 -4.25 19.47 -1.35
N GLN A 144 -5.40 19.05 -0.79
CA GLN A 144 -5.75 19.30 0.60
C GLN A 144 -4.67 18.74 1.55
N LEU A 145 -4.26 17.50 1.34
CA LEU A 145 -3.26 16.86 2.21
C LEU A 145 -1.92 17.58 2.18
N VAL A 146 -1.45 17.98 0.99
CA VAL A 146 -0.21 18.76 0.86
C VAL A 146 -0.33 20.11 1.58
N GLN A 147 -1.46 20.79 1.44
CA GLN A 147 -1.70 22.04 2.15
C GLN A 147 -1.76 21.85 3.68
N GLU A 148 -2.15 20.68 4.15
CA GLU A 148 -2.15 20.31 5.57
C GLU A 148 -0.79 19.80 6.08
N GLY A 149 0.25 19.85 5.25
CA GLY A 149 1.61 19.51 5.63
C GLY A 149 2.04 18.07 5.32
N PHE A 150 1.24 17.31 4.56
CA PHE A 150 1.65 15.99 4.08
C PHE A 150 2.67 16.09 2.96
N VAL A 151 3.67 15.21 3.00
CA VAL A 151 4.57 14.98 1.85
C VAL A 151 3.85 14.05 0.88
N LYS A 152 3.81 14.42 -0.39
CA LYS A 152 3.22 13.58 -1.44
C LYS A 152 4.30 12.68 -2.05
N ILE A 153 4.04 11.39 -2.07
CA ILE A 153 4.83 10.39 -2.79
C ILE A 153 4.00 9.86 -3.95
N SER A 154 4.54 9.96 -5.16
CA SER A 154 3.90 9.42 -6.37
C SER A 154 4.46 8.03 -6.68
N GLU A 155 3.56 7.10 -6.89
CA GLU A 155 3.86 5.71 -7.26
C GLU A 155 3.84 5.48 -8.78
#